data_110c260037f85276c731fc0024e2684b
#
_entry.id   110c260037f85276c731fc0024e2684b
#
_cell.length_a   1.000
_cell.length_b   1.000
_cell.length_c   1.000
_cell.angle_alpha   90.00
_cell.angle_beta   90.00
_cell.angle_gamma   90.00
#
_symmetry.space_group_name_H-M   'P 1'
#
loop_
_entity.id
_entity.type
_entity.pdbx_description
1 polymer ?
#
loop_
_entity_poly.entity_id
_entity_poly.type
_entity_poly.pdbx_seq_one_letter_code
_entity_poly.pdbx_strand_id
1 'polypeptide(L)'
;MKSKDWLNRQKRDHFVKKAKKKGYLSRAAFKLVEIENKYKVIEKSKYVLEFGASPGGWSQVVLEVNPRIKITALDVLDFKLNHPNVFFHKEDYLNFNYDKLKKNFDLIL
;
A
#
# COMPACT_ATOMS: atom_id res chain seq x y z
N MET A 1 7.77 31.34 16.74
CA MET A 1 6.88 30.17 16.67
C MET A 1 6.78 29.72 15.21
N LYS A 2 7.00 28.44 14.99
CA LYS A 2 6.99 27.90 13.62
C LYS A 2 5.57 27.63 13.16
N SER A 3 5.28 27.92 11.90
CA SER A 3 3.94 27.71 11.35
C SER A 3 3.61 26.21 11.26
N LYS A 4 2.31 25.90 11.22
CA LYS A 4 1.81 24.54 11.03
C LYS A 4 2.33 23.92 9.71
N ASP A 5 2.41 24.72 8.64
CA ASP A 5 2.91 24.28 7.34
C ASP A 5 4.38 23.88 7.39
N TRP A 6 5.18 24.63 8.16
CA TRP A 6 6.60 24.32 8.36
C TRP A 6 6.74 22.97 9.09
N LEU A 7 5.97 22.75 10.17
CA LEU A 7 5.99 21.50 10.91
C LEU A 7 5.57 20.31 10.05
N ASN A 8 4.54 20.49 9.22
CA ASN A 8 4.07 19.44 8.32
C ASN A 8 5.13 19.09 7.26
N ARG A 9 5.85 20.10 6.76
CA ARG A 9 6.94 19.90 5.80
C ARG A 9 8.09 19.14 6.44
N GLN A 10 8.46 19.48 7.66
CA GLN A 10 9.50 18.76 8.43
C GLN A 10 9.14 17.29 8.61
N LYS A 11 7.91 16.99 8.97
CA LYS A 11 7.43 15.61 9.12
C LYS A 11 7.51 14.84 7.80
N ARG A 12 7.10 15.46 6.68
CA ARG A 12 7.17 14.80 5.37
C ARG A 12 8.59 14.47 4.97
N ASP A 13 9.52 15.40 5.16
CA ASP A 13 10.94 15.20 4.85
C ASP A 13 11.53 14.07 5.69
N HIS A 14 11.17 14.04 6.97
CA HIS A 14 11.59 12.96 7.87
C HIS A 14 11.09 11.59 7.39
N PHE A 15 9.82 11.49 7.01
CA PHE A 15 9.24 10.24 6.51
C PHE A 15 9.85 9.79 5.18
N VAL A 16 10.17 10.70 4.27
CA VAL A 16 10.84 10.37 3.01
C VAL A 16 12.20 9.74 3.28
N LYS A 17 13.01 10.35 4.16
CA LYS A 17 14.32 9.82 4.54
C LYS A 17 14.19 8.45 5.21
N LYS A 18 13.23 8.30 6.10
CA LYS A 18 12.99 7.05 6.82
C LYS A 18 12.53 5.94 5.88
N ALA A 19 11.69 6.27 4.87
CA ALA A 19 11.23 5.32 3.87
C ALA A 19 12.39 4.78 3.05
N LYS A 20 13.29 5.64 2.60
CA LYS A 20 14.49 5.23 1.86
C LYS A 20 15.37 4.32 2.69
N LYS A 21 15.56 4.64 3.96
CA LYS A 21 16.38 3.84 4.88
C LYS A 21 15.81 2.45 5.11
N LYS A 22 14.48 2.32 5.17
CA LYS A 22 13.80 1.03 5.34
C LYS A 22 13.58 0.27 4.04
N GLY A 23 13.86 0.89 2.88
CA GLY A 23 13.63 0.27 1.59
C GLY A 23 12.19 0.32 1.11
N TYR A 24 11.33 1.16 1.72
CA TYR A 24 9.98 1.36 1.22
C TYR A 24 9.99 2.16 -0.09
N LEU A 25 9.13 1.76 -1.02
CA LEU A 25 9.00 2.40 -2.33
C LEU A 25 8.33 3.77 -2.28
N SER A 26 7.62 4.09 -1.19
CA SER A 26 7.04 5.41 -0.98
C SER A 26 6.90 5.73 0.49
N ARG A 27 6.85 7.03 0.82
CA ARG A 27 6.58 7.49 2.18
C ARG A 27 5.18 7.16 2.67
N ALA A 28 4.25 6.95 1.73
CA ALA A 28 2.86 6.58 2.05
C ALA A 28 2.79 5.27 2.84
N ALA A 29 3.83 4.42 2.76
CA ALA A 29 3.91 3.19 3.55
C ALA A 29 3.74 3.44 5.05
N PHE A 30 4.30 4.52 5.58
CA PHE A 30 4.20 4.82 7.00
C PHE A 30 2.78 5.14 7.45
N LYS A 31 1.96 5.72 6.57
CA LYS A 31 0.56 5.96 6.88
C LYS A 31 -0.19 4.65 7.10
N LEU A 32 0.09 3.66 6.27
CA LEU A 32 -0.53 2.35 6.43
C LEU A 32 -0.03 1.63 7.69
N VAL A 33 1.25 1.79 8.04
CA VAL A 33 1.78 1.27 9.31
C VAL A 33 1.01 1.85 10.50
N GLU A 34 0.75 3.16 10.50
CA GLU A 34 -0.03 3.81 11.56
C GLU A 34 -1.44 3.25 11.65
N ILE A 35 -2.09 3.08 10.49
CA ILE A 35 -3.46 2.54 10.42
C ILE A 35 -3.49 1.12 10.97
N GLU A 36 -2.54 0.28 10.58
CA GLU A 36 -2.48 -1.09 11.02
C GLU A 36 -2.19 -1.20 12.53
N ASN A 37 -1.31 -0.35 13.05
CA ASN A 37 -1.04 -0.32 14.49
C ASN A 37 -2.30 -0.03 15.29
N LYS A 38 -3.21 0.78 14.75
CA LYS A 38 -4.44 1.17 15.43
C LYS A 38 -5.57 0.16 15.23
N TYR A 39 -5.76 -0.33 14.01
CA TYR A 39 -6.96 -1.10 13.66
C TYR A 39 -6.74 -2.58 13.42
N LYS A 40 -5.50 -3.02 13.17
CA LYS A 40 -5.15 -4.44 12.97
C LYS A 40 -5.96 -5.14 11.87
N VAL A 41 -6.27 -4.43 10.79
CA VAL A 41 -7.11 -4.97 9.72
C VAL A 41 -6.34 -5.88 8.75
N ILE A 42 -5.05 -5.64 8.57
CA ILE A 42 -4.22 -6.43 7.64
C ILE A 42 -3.93 -7.81 8.21
N GLU A 43 -3.60 -7.90 9.48
CA GLU A 43 -3.24 -9.20 10.09
C GLU A 43 -4.37 -10.23 10.05
N LYS A 44 -5.61 -9.77 9.95
CA LYS A 44 -6.80 -10.62 9.91
C LYS A 44 -7.25 -10.98 8.50
N SER A 45 -6.65 -10.38 7.47
CA SER A 45 -7.11 -10.49 6.10
C SER A 45 -6.38 -11.59 5.34
N LYS A 46 -7.03 -12.18 4.34
CA LYS A 46 -6.46 -13.18 3.44
C LYS A 46 -6.29 -12.64 2.02
N TYR A 47 -7.25 -11.86 1.55
CA TYR A 47 -7.29 -11.32 0.19
C TYR A 47 -7.53 -9.82 0.25
N VAL A 48 -6.60 -9.07 -0.32
CA VAL A 48 -6.65 -7.60 -0.35
C VAL A 48 -6.81 -7.13 -1.79
N LEU A 49 -7.71 -6.17 -1.99
CA LEU A 49 -7.81 -5.40 -3.23
C LEU A 49 -7.28 -4.01 -2.95
N GLU A 50 -6.26 -3.59 -3.69
CA GLU A 50 -5.58 -2.31 -3.51
C GLU A 50 -5.72 -1.45 -4.75
N PHE A 51 -6.27 -0.24 -4.59
CA PHE A 51 -6.39 0.77 -5.64
C PHE A 51 -5.28 1.81 -5.52
N GLY A 52 -4.77 2.28 -6.67
CA GLY A 52 -3.69 3.26 -6.66
C GLY A 52 -2.41 2.68 -6.06
N ALA A 53 -2.08 1.45 -6.41
CA ALA A 53 -1.05 0.67 -5.75
C ALA A 53 0.39 1.13 -6.03
N SER A 54 0.62 1.83 -7.16
CA SER A 54 1.96 2.24 -7.56
C SER A 54 2.58 3.21 -6.54
N PRO A 55 3.88 3.12 -6.27
CA PRO A 55 4.86 2.14 -6.79
C PRO A 55 4.91 0.80 -6.06
N GLY A 56 4.18 0.61 -4.96
CA GLY A 56 4.11 -0.64 -4.21
C GLY A 56 4.42 -0.52 -2.72
N GLY A 57 4.49 0.72 -2.18
CA GLY A 57 4.82 0.93 -0.76
C GLY A 57 3.79 0.33 0.20
N TRP A 58 2.51 0.46 -0.11
CA TRP A 58 1.46 -0.14 0.73
C TRP A 58 1.47 -1.66 0.64
N SER A 59 1.69 -2.22 -0.55
CA SER A 59 1.82 -3.67 -0.71
C SER A 59 3.00 -4.21 0.10
N GLN A 60 4.10 -3.47 0.21
CA GLN A 60 5.23 -3.86 1.06
C GLN A 60 4.82 -3.97 2.51
N VAL A 61 4.08 -2.99 3.04
CA VAL A 61 3.59 -3.02 4.42
C VAL A 61 2.65 -4.19 4.66
N VAL A 62 1.72 -4.42 3.73
CA VAL A 62 0.78 -5.54 3.82
C VAL A 62 1.53 -6.87 3.96
N LEU A 63 2.54 -7.09 3.15
CA LEU A 63 3.33 -8.33 3.17
C LEU A 63 4.24 -8.45 4.39
N GLU A 64 4.70 -7.33 4.95
CA GLU A 64 5.44 -7.35 6.23
C GLU A 64 4.55 -7.81 7.39
N VAL A 65 3.32 -7.28 7.42
CA VAL A 65 2.36 -7.62 8.48
C VAL A 65 1.87 -9.05 8.32
N ASN A 66 1.58 -9.46 7.08
CA ASN A 66 1.02 -10.78 6.80
C ASN A 66 1.61 -11.37 5.53
N PRO A 67 2.72 -12.12 5.63
CA PRO A 67 3.40 -12.67 4.45
C PRO A 67 2.58 -13.66 3.61
N ARG A 68 1.49 -14.17 4.14
CA ARG A 68 0.61 -15.14 3.44
C ARG A 68 -0.52 -14.48 2.67
N ILE A 69 -0.71 -13.18 2.84
CA ILE A 69 -1.81 -12.47 2.20
C ILE A 69 -1.64 -12.44 0.67
N LYS A 70 -2.75 -12.46 -0.05
CA LYS A 70 -2.75 -12.30 -1.50
C LYS A 70 -3.28 -10.92 -1.83
N ILE A 71 -2.55 -10.18 -2.64
CA ILE A 71 -2.89 -8.80 -3.01
C ILE A 71 -3.21 -8.74 -4.50
N THR A 72 -4.38 -8.22 -4.83
CA THR A 72 -4.71 -7.79 -6.19
C THR A 72 -4.57 -6.28 -6.22
N ALA A 73 -3.62 -5.78 -7.00
CA ALA A 73 -3.26 -4.37 -7.01
C ALA A 73 -3.55 -3.77 -8.39
N LEU A 74 -4.16 -2.59 -8.41
CA LEU A 74 -4.48 -1.88 -9.65
C LEU A 74 -3.91 -0.46 -9.62
N ASP A 75 -3.33 -0.07 -10.74
CA ASP A 75 -2.91 1.31 -10.99
C ASP A 75 -2.71 1.52 -12.47
N VAL A 76 -2.84 2.75 -12.94
CA VAL A 76 -2.51 3.13 -14.30
C VAL A 76 -1.01 3.40 -14.47
N LEU A 77 -0.29 3.57 -13.36
CA LEU A 77 1.16 3.78 -13.32
C LEU A 77 1.90 2.45 -13.11
N ASP A 78 3.20 2.46 -13.39
CA ASP A 78 4.03 1.27 -13.23
C ASP A 78 4.19 0.87 -11.77
N PHE A 79 4.14 -0.44 -11.52
CA PHE A 79 4.33 -1.03 -10.21
C PHE A 79 5.76 -1.56 -10.10
N LYS A 80 6.43 -1.27 -8.99
CA LYS A 80 7.86 -1.59 -8.83
C LYS A 80 8.15 -2.77 -7.92
N LEU A 81 7.15 -3.23 -7.18
CA LEU A 81 7.31 -4.36 -6.28
C LEU A 81 7.10 -5.68 -7.05
N ASN A 82 8.05 -6.60 -6.93
CA ASN A 82 7.93 -7.93 -7.48
C ASN A 82 7.84 -8.94 -6.33
N HIS A 83 6.67 -9.55 -6.17
CA HIS A 83 6.42 -10.53 -5.12
C HIS A 83 5.39 -11.54 -5.59
N PRO A 84 5.58 -12.85 -5.30
CA PRO A 84 4.67 -13.90 -5.79
C PRO A 84 3.23 -13.77 -5.30
N ASN A 85 2.99 -13.07 -4.20
CA ASN A 85 1.65 -12.87 -3.65
C ASN A 85 0.98 -11.59 -4.12
N VAL A 86 1.63 -10.81 -4.98
CA VAL A 86 1.06 -9.58 -5.54
C VAL A 86 0.73 -9.80 -7.02
N PHE A 87 -0.54 -9.62 -7.35
CA PHE A 87 -1.05 -9.73 -8.72
C PHE A 87 -1.40 -8.33 -9.19
N PHE A 88 -0.48 -7.73 -9.94
CA PHE A 88 -0.62 -6.35 -10.40
C PHE A 88 -1.29 -6.27 -11.75
N HIS A 89 -2.27 -5.36 -11.88
CA HIS A 89 -2.95 -5.05 -13.13
C HIS A 89 -2.77 -3.56 -13.44
N LYS A 90 -2.08 -3.27 -14.54
CA LYS A 90 -1.89 -1.89 -15.00
C LYS A 90 -3.13 -1.45 -15.75
N GLU A 91 -4.18 -1.13 -15.01
CA GLU A 91 -5.49 -0.80 -15.56
C GLU A 91 -6.18 0.25 -14.69
N ASP A 92 -7.09 1.00 -15.30
CA ASP A 92 -7.97 1.93 -14.58
C ASP A 92 -8.97 1.11 -13.77
N TYR A 93 -9.09 1.42 -12.48
CA TYR A 93 -10.00 0.70 -11.58
C TYR A 93 -11.48 0.80 -12.01
N LEU A 94 -11.85 1.86 -12.75
CA LEU A 94 -13.22 2.03 -13.25
C LEU A 94 -13.54 1.10 -14.42
N ASN A 95 -12.52 0.70 -15.17
CA ASN A 95 -12.69 -0.13 -16.38
C ASN A 95 -12.27 -1.58 -16.16
N PHE A 96 -11.81 -1.92 -14.98
CA PHE A 96 -11.34 -3.27 -14.67
C PHE A 96 -12.53 -4.24 -14.55
N ASN A 97 -12.38 -5.40 -15.12
CA ASN A 97 -13.40 -6.45 -15.03
C ASN A 97 -13.18 -7.30 -13.79
N TYR A 98 -13.85 -6.96 -12.69
CA TYR A 98 -13.70 -7.64 -11.41
C TYR A 98 -14.25 -9.07 -11.41
N ASP A 99 -15.14 -9.39 -12.33
CA ASP A 99 -15.72 -10.74 -12.45
C ASP A 99 -14.66 -11.80 -12.80
N LYS A 100 -13.55 -11.39 -13.43
CA LYS A 100 -12.43 -12.28 -13.74
C LYS A 100 -11.72 -12.81 -12.50
N LEU A 101 -11.82 -12.10 -11.38
CA LEU A 101 -11.02 -12.42 -10.19
C LEU A 101 -11.51 -13.62 -9.42
N LYS A 102 -12.79 -13.93 -9.49
CA LYS A 102 -13.43 -15.10 -8.83
C LYS A 102 -13.05 -15.24 -7.35
N LYS A 103 -12.78 -14.12 -6.68
CA LYS A 103 -12.35 -14.06 -5.29
C LYS A 103 -13.17 -13.05 -4.54
N ASN A 104 -13.39 -13.33 -3.26
CA ASN A 104 -13.94 -12.35 -2.34
C ASN A 104 -12.79 -11.69 -1.58
N PHE A 105 -12.75 -10.36 -1.59
CA PHE A 105 -11.76 -9.60 -0.84
C PHE A 105 -12.30 -9.29 0.55
N ASP A 106 -11.46 -9.50 1.57
CA ASP A 106 -11.82 -9.18 2.94
C ASP A 106 -11.21 -7.85 3.41
N LEU A 107 -10.43 -7.19 2.56
CA LEU A 107 -9.92 -5.86 2.80
C LEU A 107 -9.76 -5.11 1.47
N ILE A 108 -10.20 -3.86 1.45
CA ILE A 108 -10.02 -2.96 0.30
C ILE A 108 -9.23 -1.74 0.79
N LEU A 109 -8.13 -1.44 0.12
CA LEU A 109 -7.26 -0.32 0.44
C LEU A 109 -7.26 0.76 -0.64
#